data_5f7a2a630b731f17aa273a443e70b3a5
#
_entry.id   5f7a2a630b731f17aa273a443e70b3a5
#
_cell.length_a   1.000
_cell.length_b   1.000
_cell.length_c   1.000
_cell.angle_alpha   90.00
_cell.angle_beta   90.00
_cell.angle_gamma   90.00
#
_symmetry.space_group_name_H-M   'P 1'
#
loop_
_entity.id
_entity.type
_entity.pdbx_description
1 polymer ?
#
loop_
_entity_poly.entity_id
_entity_poly.type
_entity_poly.pdbx_seq_one_letter_code
_entity_poly.pdbx_strand_id
1 'polypeptide(L)'
;MQLGKTQTLKISEKNTSGWMLESETGETAFMSKVFIREEKEIGDEIEVFVYQDDHKLKATTETPLAEVGEFAVMSCVQSLPTGAFMDWGIIKDLFIPYKQQKSKILEGKRYLVNLYIDEDLELITGTTKF
;
A
#
# COMPACT_ATOMS: atom_id res chain seq x y z
N MET A 1 11.48 8.20 -3.51
CA MET A 1 10.12 7.61 -3.52
C MET A 1 9.68 7.37 -2.08
N GLN A 2 8.47 7.74 -1.74
CA GLN A 2 7.96 7.61 -0.38
C GLN A 2 6.99 6.43 -0.26
N LEU A 3 7.36 5.42 0.52
CA LEU A 3 6.53 4.26 0.77
C LEU A 3 5.26 4.67 1.55
N GLY A 4 4.09 4.19 1.09
CA GLY A 4 2.83 4.48 1.76
C GLY A 4 2.26 5.86 1.49
N LYS A 5 2.68 6.50 0.40
CA LYS A 5 2.23 7.83 0.00
C LYS A 5 1.79 7.87 -1.46
N THR A 6 0.78 8.68 -1.73
CA THR A 6 0.39 9.04 -3.09
C THR A 6 1.38 10.07 -3.61
N GLN A 7 1.87 9.87 -4.81
CA GLN A 7 2.94 10.69 -5.38
C GLN A 7 2.97 10.58 -6.90
N THR A 8 3.66 11.52 -7.53
CA THR A 8 3.81 11.55 -8.97
C THR A 8 5.12 10.90 -9.38
N LEU A 9 5.04 9.92 -10.26
CA LEU A 9 6.19 9.20 -10.81
C LEU A 9 6.17 9.29 -12.33
N LYS A 10 7.30 9.01 -12.99
CA LYS A 10 7.40 8.99 -14.44
C LYS A 10 7.41 7.56 -14.95
N ILE A 11 6.78 7.33 -16.09
CA ILE A 11 6.80 6.04 -16.77
C ILE A 11 8.17 5.88 -17.43
N SER A 12 8.96 4.87 -17.00
CA SER A 12 10.28 4.60 -17.55
C SER A 12 10.29 3.44 -18.54
N GLU A 13 9.37 2.47 -18.37
CA GLU A 13 9.25 1.32 -19.26
C GLU A 13 7.81 0.88 -19.34
N LYS A 14 7.45 0.27 -20.48
CA LYS A 14 6.14 -0.33 -20.70
C LYS A 14 6.33 -1.74 -21.25
N ASN A 15 5.57 -2.70 -20.73
CA ASN A 15 5.53 -4.06 -21.28
C ASN A 15 4.11 -4.62 -21.17
N THR A 16 3.93 -5.89 -21.56
CA THR A 16 2.60 -6.50 -21.57
C THR A 16 2.00 -6.72 -20.17
N SER A 17 2.84 -6.71 -19.13
CA SER A 17 2.40 -6.92 -17.73
C SER A 17 2.03 -5.62 -17.04
N GLY A 18 2.56 -4.50 -17.49
CA GLY A 18 2.33 -3.19 -16.88
C GLY A 18 3.44 -2.21 -17.18
N TRP A 19 3.58 -1.22 -16.30
CA TRP A 19 4.54 -0.13 -16.45
C TRP A 19 5.53 -0.10 -15.30
N MET A 20 6.80 0.19 -15.60
CA MET A 20 7.79 0.54 -14.59
C MET A 20 7.74 2.05 -14.40
N LEU A 21 7.60 2.49 -13.16
CA LEU A 21 7.54 3.90 -12.80
C LEU A 21 8.79 4.28 -12.01
N GLU A 22 9.28 5.49 -12.24
CA GLU A 22 10.55 5.93 -11.67
C GLU A 22 10.42 7.28 -10.97
N SER A 23 11.07 7.41 -9.80
CA SER A 23 11.17 8.65 -9.08
C SER A 23 12.33 9.50 -9.58
N GLU A 24 12.39 10.76 -9.13
CA GLU A 24 13.49 11.67 -9.49
C GLU A 24 14.86 11.14 -9.02
N THR A 25 14.87 10.32 -7.97
CA THR A 25 16.10 9.75 -7.42
C THR A 25 16.47 8.40 -8.04
N GLY A 26 15.70 7.94 -9.02
CA GLY A 26 16.00 6.71 -9.77
C GLY A 26 15.43 5.44 -9.17
N GLU A 27 14.66 5.53 -8.08
CA GLU A 27 13.97 4.37 -7.53
C GLU A 27 12.81 3.99 -8.45
N THR A 28 12.48 2.71 -8.51
CA THR A 28 11.45 2.21 -9.40
C THR A 28 10.38 1.42 -8.64
N ALA A 29 9.14 1.50 -9.15
CA ALA A 29 8.02 0.71 -8.66
C ALA A 29 7.24 0.17 -9.87
N PHE A 30 6.85 -1.09 -9.82
CA PHE A 30 6.07 -1.70 -10.89
C PHE A 30 4.58 -1.47 -10.68
N MET A 31 3.88 -1.05 -11.74
CA MET A 31 2.42 -0.94 -11.73
C MET A 31 1.83 -1.94 -12.70
N SER A 32 1.02 -2.88 -12.18
CA SER A 32 0.32 -3.86 -13.01
C SER A 32 -0.62 -3.18 -14.00
N LYS A 33 -0.76 -3.78 -15.17
CA LYS A 33 -1.67 -3.29 -16.21
C LYS A 33 -3.12 -3.14 -15.74
N VAL A 34 -3.53 -3.89 -14.72
CA VAL A 34 -4.91 -3.82 -14.20
C VAL A 34 -5.23 -2.46 -13.58
N PHE A 35 -4.21 -1.67 -13.23
CA PHE A 35 -4.37 -0.34 -12.65
C PHE A 35 -4.25 0.78 -13.68
N ILE A 36 -3.95 0.46 -14.94
CA ILE A 36 -3.85 1.47 -16.00
C ILE A 36 -5.27 1.93 -16.36
N ARG A 37 -5.53 3.23 -16.20
CA ARG A 37 -6.84 3.83 -16.44
C ARG A 37 -6.92 4.59 -17.75
N GLU A 38 -5.79 5.07 -18.24
CA GLU A 38 -5.70 5.78 -19.51
C GLU A 38 -4.34 5.54 -20.17
N GLU A 39 -4.29 5.64 -21.49
CA GLU A 39 -3.04 5.46 -22.23
C GLU A 39 -2.10 6.64 -21.98
N LYS A 40 -0.83 6.33 -21.74
CA LYS A 40 0.22 7.32 -21.54
C LYS A 40 1.51 6.84 -22.20
N GLU A 41 2.42 7.77 -22.43
CA GLU A 41 3.70 7.49 -23.07
C GLU A 41 4.83 7.42 -22.05
N ILE A 42 5.93 6.75 -22.41
CA ILE A 42 7.16 6.77 -21.61
C ILE A 42 7.58 8.23 -21.44
N GLY A 43 7.93 8.61 -20.21
CA GLY A 43 8.27 9.98 -19.84
C GLY A 43 7.10 10.78 -19.27
N ASP A 44 5.87 10.32 -19.46
CA ASP A 44 4.70 10.96 -18.87
C ASP A 44 4.66 10.74 -17.36
N GLU A 45 4.06 11.70 -16.68
CA GLU A 45 3.84 11.62 -15.24
C GLU A 45 2.51 10.95 -14.91
N ILE A 46 2.48 10.21 -13.81
CA ILE A 46 1.28 9.57 -13.32
C ILE A 46 1.24 9.65 -11.78
N GLU A 47 0.06 9.95 -11.24
CA GLU A 47 -0.15 9.96 -9.80
C GLU A 47 -0.53 8.57 -9.34
N VAL A 48 0.22 8.01 -8.39
CA VAL A 48 0.03 6.65 -7.88
C VAL A 48 0.28 6.57 -6.39
N PHE A 49 -0.26 5.54 -5.76
CA PHE A 49 0.05 5.17 -4.40
C PHE A 49 1.14 4.10 -4.43
N VAL A 50 2.20 4.27 -3.63
CA VAL A 50 3.33 3.32 -3.57
C VAL A 50 3.21 2.45 -2.33
N TYR A 51 3.27 1.14 -2.53
CA TYR A 51 3.17 0.15 -1.47
C TYR A 51 4.19 -0.97 -1.72
N GLN A 52 4.23 -1.95 -0.85
CA GLN A 52 5.11 -3.12 -0.98
C GLN A 52 4.30 -4.38 -1.14
N ASP A 53 4.81 -5.29 -1.96
CA ASP A 53 4.32 -6.65 -2.07
C ASP A 53 5.53 -7.55 -2.24
N ASP A 54 5.71 -8.51 -1.31
CA ASP A 54 6.85 -9.41 -1.28
C ASP A 54 8.18 -8.64 -1.31
N HIS A 55 8.28 -7.61 -0.45
CA HIS A 55 9.45 -6.72 -0.31
C HIS A 55 9.79 -5.92 -1.56
N LYS A 56 8.92 -5.91 -2.56
CA LYS A 56 9.11 -5.13 -3.79
C LYS A 56 8.20 -3.92 -3.80
N LEU A 57 8.70 -2.82 -4.32
CA LEU A 57 7.90 -1.61 -4.48
C LEU A 57 6.93 -1.79 -5.65
N LYS A 58 5.67 -1.51 -5.37
CA LYS A 58 4.57 -1.57 -6.32
C LYS A 58 3.84 -0.24 -6.33
N ALA A 59 3.17 0.05 -7.43
CA ALA A 59 2.34 1.24 -7.54
C ALA A 59 0.93 0.85 -7.99
N THR A 60 -0.06 1.64 -7.58
CA THR A 60 -1.45 1.45 -7.96
C THR A 60 -2.13 2.79 -8.15
N THR A 61 -3.11 2.83 -9.05
CA THR A 61 -4.01 3.97 -9.20
C THR A 61 -5.21 3.88 -8.27
N GLU A 62 -5.31 2.82 -7.48
CA GLU A 62 -6.32 2.70 -6.44
C GLU A 62 -6.07 3.74 -5.34
N THR A 63 -7.14 4.15 -4.65
CA THR A 63 -7.05 5.10 -3.55
C THR A 63 -7.13 4.36 -2.22
N PRO A 64 -6.06 4.37 -1.41
CA PRO A 64 -6.12 3.76 -0.08
C PRO A 64 -7.04 4.55 0.84
N LEU A 65 -7.56 3.89 1.87
CA LEU A 65 -8.37 4.56 2.89
C LEU A 65 -7.54 5.52 3.75
N ALA A 66 -6.25 5.26 3.86
CA ALA A 66 -5.31 6.11 4.59
C ALA A 66 -3.91 5.93 4.03
N GLU A 67 -3.07 6.94 4.23
CA GLU A 67 -1.64 6.89 3.93
C GLU A 67 -0.85 6.75 5.23
N VAL A 68 0.44 6.49 5.14
CA VAL A 68 1.31 6.39 6.32
C VAL A 68 1.20 7.67 7.15
N GLY A 69 0.97 7.50 8.45
CA GLY A 69 0.76 8.58 9.41
C GLY A 69 -0.71 8.91 9.65
N GLU A 70 -1.60 8.43 8.83
CA GLU A 70 -3.03 8.72 8.92
C GLU A 70 -3.81 7.59 9.60
N PHE A 71 -5.06 7.89 9.93
CA PHE A 71 -6.01 6.96 10.53
C PHE A 71 -7.17 6.72 9.57
N ALA A 72 -7.70 5.50 9.57
CA ALA A 72 -8.93 5.20 8.86
C ALA A 72 -9.64 4.01 9.51
N VAL A 73 -10.95 3.93 9.33
CA VAL A 73 -11.73 2.77 9.73
C VAL A 73 -11.63 1.72 8.62
N MET A 74 -11.26 0.51 8.99
CA MET A 74 -11.05 -0.59 8.05
C MET A 74 -11.74 -1.85 8.55
N SER A 75 -12.12 -2.72 7.61
CA SER A 75 -12.73 -4.03 7.93
C SER A 75 -11.66 -5.10 7.96
N CYS A 76 -11.77 -6.02 8.92
CA CYS A 76 -10.88 -7.18 8.99
C CYS A 76 -11.35 -8.24 8.00
N VAL A 77 -10.46 -8.64 7.11
CA VAL A 77 -10.70 -9.67 6.09
C VAL A 77 -10.39 -11.06 6.63
N GLN A 78 -9.31 -11.16 7.41
CA GLN A 78 -8.86 -12.43 7.96
C GLN A 78 -8.11 -12.19 9.28
N SER A 79 -8.42 -12.98 10.29
CA SER A 79 -7.74 -12.93 11.58
C SER A 79 -7.00 -14.24 11.84
N LEU A 80 -5.69 -14.14 12.09
CA LEU A 80 -4.81 -15.27 12.38
C LEU A 80 -4.18 -15.06 13.76
N PRO A 81 -3.62 -16.13 14.39
CA PRO A 81 -2.93 -15.95 15.66
C PRO A 81 -1.78 -14.95 15.60
N THR A 82 -1.13 -14.81 14.44
CA THR A 82 0.01 -13.90 14.25
C THR A 82 -0.38 -12.46 13.96
N GLY A 83 -1.62 -12.23 13.50
CA GLY A 83 -2.08 -10.90 13.15
C GLY A 83 -3.31 -10.91 12.27
N ALA A 84 -3.76 -9.72 11.90
CA ALA A 84 -4.98 -9.55 11.11
C ALA A 84 -4.68 -8.85 9.79
N PHE A 85 -5.40 -9.26 8.75
CA PHE A 85 -5.37 -8.60 7.44
C PHE A 85 -6.59 -7.71 7.30
N MET A 86 -6.36 -6.46 6.94
CA MET A 86 -7.39 -5.44 6.81
C MET A 86 -7.54 -4.99 5.37
N ASP A 87 -8.78 -4.74 4.97
CA ASP A 87 -9.06 -4.10 3.68
C ASP A 87 -8.87 -2.59 3.86
N TRP A 88 -7.87 -2.03 3.23
CA TRP A 88 -7.56 -0.61 3.29
C TRP A 88 -7.69 0.10 1.94
N GLY A 89 -8.42 -0.51 1.03
CA GLY A 89 -8.83 0.13 -0.23
C GLY A 89 -7.95 -0.19 -1.43
N ILE A 90 -6.85 -0.91 -1.25
CA ILE A 90 -6.00 -1.35 -2.37
C ILE A 90 -5.93 -2.87 -2.42
N ILE A 91 -5.38 -3.39 -3.51
CA ILE A 91 -5.34 -4.85 -3.75
C ILE A 91 -4.60 -5.64 -2.67
N LYS A 92 -3.55 -5.05 -2.09
CA LYS A 92 -2.76 -5.67 -1.03
C LYS A 92 -3.37 -5.35 0.33
N ASP A 93 -3.76 -6.37 1.10
CA ASP A 93 -4.29 -6.16 2.44
C ASP A 93 -3.22 -5.61 3.37
N LEU A 94 -3.65 -4.81 4.36
CA LEU A 94 -2.78 -4.26 5.39
C LEU A 94 -2.68 -5.26 6.54
N PHE A 95 -1.46 -5.56 6.98
CA PHE A 95 -1.23 -6.46 8.11
C PHE A 95 -1.11 -5.68 9.41
N ILE A 96 -1.84 -6.14 10.46
CA ILE A 96 -1.71 -5.63 11.83
C ILE A 96 -1.20 -6.77 12.68
N PRO A 97 0.09 -6.75 13.09
CA PRO A 97 0.65 -7.80 13.95
C PRO A 97 -0.15 -7.93 15.25
N TYR A 98 -0.22 -9.13 15.81
CA TYR A 98 -0.98 -9.35 17.04
C TYR A 98 -0.56 -8.40 18.16
N LYS A 99 0.73 -8.14 18.33
CA LYS A 99 1.24 -7.23 19.37
C LYS A 99 0.82 -5.77 19.17
N GLN A 100 0.34 -5.41 17.97
CA GLN A 100 -0.14 -4.06 17.67
C GLN A 100 -1.67 -3.96 17.77
N GLN A 101 -2.32 -4.98 18.26
CA GLN A 101 -3.77 -4.99 18.46
C GLN A 101 -4.09 -4.69 19.93
N LYS A 102 -4.89 -3.64 20.16
CA LYS A 102 -5.34 -3.26 21.50
C LYS A 102 -6.17 -4.38 22.14
N SER A 103 -7.01 -5.00 21.31
CA SER A 103 -7.75 -6.21 21.62
C SER A 103 -7.76 -7.07 20.38
N LYS A 104 -8.08 -8.36 20.49
CA LYS A 104 -8.07 -9.26 19.34
C LYS A 104 -9.00 -8.73 18.25
N ILE A 105 -8.47 -8.57 17.05
CA ILE A 105 -9.24 -8.17 15.87
C ILE A 105 -9.99 -9.38 15.34
N LEU A 106 -11.30 -9.19 15.06
CA LEU A 106 -12.19 -10.25 14.60
C LEU A 106 -12.61 -10.04 13.16
N GLU A 107 -12.69 -11.13 12.39
CA GLU A 107 -13.11 -11.09 11.01
C GLU A 107 -14.48 -10.44 10.86
N GLY A 108 -14.64 -9.63 9.81
CA GLY A 108 -15.89 -8.94 9.51
C GLY A 108 -16.16 -7.71 10.36
N LYS A 109 -15.35 -7.44 11.36
CA LYS A 109 -15.51 -6.27 12.22
C LYS A 109 -14.68 -5.11 11.68
N ARG A 110 -15.06 -3.89 12.08
CA ARG A 110 -14.41 -2.64 11.65
C ARG A 110 -13.66 -2.02 12.82
N TYR A 111 -12.49 -1.47 12.51
CA TYR A 111 -11.59 -0.89 13.51
C TYR A 111 -10.97 0.39 13.00
N LEU A 112 -10.73 1.35 13.90
CA LEU A 112 -9.91 2.51 13.59
C LEU A 112 -8.45 2.08 13.64
N VAL A 113 -7.72 2.32 12.56
CA VAL A 113 -6.34 1.86 12.38
C VAL A 113 -5.46 3.05 12.02
N ASN A 114 -4.27 3.11 12.61
CA ASN A 114 -3.22 4.04 12.22
C ASN A 114 -2.18 3.30 11.39
N LEU A 115 -1.73 3.91 10.30
CA LEU A 115 -0.69 3.36 9.45
C LEU A 115 0.66 3.94 9.83
N TYR A 116 1.67 3.07 9.92
CA TYR A 116 3.04 3.48 10.17
C TYR A 116 4.01 2.57 9.42
N ILE A 117 5.26 2.96 9.34
CA ILE A 117 6.30 2.10 8.79
C ILE A 117 7.05 1.46 9.96
N ASP A 118 7.06 0.12 10.00
CA ASP A 118 7.88 -0.63 10.92
C ASP A 118 9.33 -0.45 10.47
N GLU A 119 10.12 0.27 11.24
CA GLU A 119 11.50 0.62 10.87
C GLU A 119 12.43 -0.59 10.81
N ASP A 120 12.18 -1.61 11.63
CA ASP A 120 13.00 -2.81 11.65
C ASP A 120 12.78 -3.67 10.40
N LEU A 121 11.52 -3.77 9.96
CA LEU A 121 11.15 -4.57 8.80
C LEU A 121 11.01 -3.74 7.52
N GLU A 122 11.00 -2.40 7.64
CA GLU A 122 10.78 -1.47 6.54
C GLU A 122 9.46 -1.74 5.79
N LEU A 123 8.40 -2.07 6.55
CA LEU A 123 7.10 -2.43 6.01
C LEU A 123 6.01 -1.46 6.48
N ILE A 124 5.06 -1.18 5.58
CA ILE A 124 3.82 -0.48 5.96
C ILE A 124 3.05 -1.41 6.90
N THR A 125 2.70 -0.91 8.07
CA THR A 125 2.08 -1.70 9.13
C THR A 125 0.91 -0.93 9.72
N GLY A 126 -0.09 -1.64 10.22
CA GLY A 126 -1.20 -1.03 10.92
C GLY A 126 -1.14 -1.28 12.42
N THR A 127 -1.77 -0.42 13.20
CA THR A 127 -1.91 -0.58 14.65
C THR A 127 -3.26 -0.05 15.13
N THR A 128 -3.81 -0.71 16.14
CA THR A 128 -4.98 -0.21 16.87
C THR A 128 -4.60 0.30 18.26
N LYS A 129 -3.29 0.32 18.57
CA LYS A 129 -2.75 0.83 19.84
C LYS A 129 -2.26 2.27 19.66
N PHE A 130 -3.02 3.21 20.18
CA PHE A 130 -2.66 4.63 20.12
C PHE A 130 -3.40 5.45 21.17
#